data_4f801fcdd8b89fe203bb75eb0bdeb9b9
#
_entry.id   4f801fcdd8b89fe203bb75eb0bdeb9b9
#
_cell.length_a   1.000
_cell.length_b   1.000
_cell.length_c   1.000
_cell.angle_alpha   90.00
_cell.angle_beta   90.00
_cell.angle_gamma   90.00
#
_symmetry.space_group_name_H-M   'P 1'
#
loop_
_entity.id
_entity.type
_entity.pdbx_description
1 polymer ?
#
loop_
_entity_poly.entity_id
_entity_poly.type
_entity_poly.pdbx_seq_one_letter_code
_entity_poly.pdbx_strand_id
1 'polypeptide(L)'
;MNDLLKLLQRLDSAGIDFVLVGGYAAMLHGSNLLTRDLDVCAVLSPDVIAKLRDAFRDLHPVHRQSVPQLSFLDAPEPGVALNNLYLKTDFGVLDLLGRITGVGDYARVARDAVEIELFGRRVRAISLDDLITAKEALGRDKDLIAAKELRAVREKLRGA
;
A
#
# COMPACT_ATOMS: atom_id res chain seq x y z
N MET A 1 -14.54 -9.51 9.48
CA MET A 1 -13.34 -8.96 8.81
C MET A 1 -13.80 -7.90 7.82
N ASN A 2 -13.24 -6.70 7.88
CA ASN A 2 -13.59 -5.65 6.93
C ASN A 2 -12.98 -5.93 5.54
N ASP A 3 -13.46 -5.24 4.52
CA ASP A 3 -13.07 -5.52 3.13
C ASP A 3 -11.61 -5.21 2.85
N LEU A 4 -11.04 -4.16 3.46
CA LEU A 4 -9.62 -3.86 3.31
C LEU A 4 -8.74 -4.96 3.91
N LEU A 5 -9.14 -5.52 5.03
CA LEU A 5 -8.40 -6.63 5.63
C LEU A 5 -8.48 -7.89 4.77
N LYS A 6 -9.63 -8.15 4.14
CA LYS A 6 -9.78 -9.24 3.16
C LYS A 6 -8.87 -9.04 1.95
N LEU A 7 -8.80 -7.80 1.47
CA LEU A 7 -7.93 -7.43 0.33
C LEU A 7 -6.47 -7.64 0.69
N LEU A 8 -6.05 -7.19 1.88
CA LEU A 8 -4.70 -7.39 2.38
C LEU A 8 -4.36 -8.88 2.52
N GLN A 9 -5.29 -9.68 3.01
CA GLN A 9 -5.11 -11.12 3.15
C GLN A 9 -4.90 -11.79 1.78
N ARG A 10 -5.66 -11.39 0.76
CA ARG A 10 -5.46 -11.86 -0.62
C ARG A 10 -4.09 -11.49 -1.14
N LEU A 11 -3.67 -10.26 -0.91
CA LEU A 11 -2.36 -9.77 -1.33
C LEU A 11 -1.23 -10.55 -0.66
N ASP A 12 -1.33 -10.77 0.64
CA ASP A 12 -0.34 -11.55 1.38
C ASP A 12 -0.27 -12.99 0.89
N SER A 13 -1.42 -13.61 0.60
CA SER A 13 -1.50 -14.98 0.09
C SER A 13 -1.00 -15.12 -1.35
N ALA A 14 -0.87 -14.03 -2.09
CA ALA A 14 -0.36 -14.03 -3.46
C ALA A 14 1.14 -14.41 -3.54
N GLY A 15 1.86 -14.35 -2.42
CA GLY A 15 3.27 -14.72 -2.38
C GLY A 15 4.18 -13.67 -3.00
N ILE A 16 3.80 -12.40 -2.93
CA ILE A 16 4.63 -11.28 -3.38
C ILE A 16 5.22 -10.53 -2.19
N ASP A 17 6.35 -9.90 -2.41
CA ASP A 17 6.94 -9.00 -1.43
C ASP A 17 6.29 -7.62 -1.52
N PHE A 18 5.80 -7.10 -0.41
CA PHE A 18 5.24 -5.77 -0.33
C PHE A 18 5.43 -5.16 1.05
N VAL A 19 5.31 -3.83 1.11
CA VAL A 19 5.31 -3.06 2.35
C VAL A 19 4.06 -2.19 2.37
N LEU A 20 3.28 -2.29 3.44
CA LEU A 20 2.13 -1.40 3.64
C LEU A 20 2.60 0.04 3.77
N VAL A 21 1.95 0.95 3.04
CA VAL A 21 2.23 2.38 3.07
C VAL A 21 0.91 3.16 3.20
N GLY A 22 0.97 4.46 3.12
CA GLY A 22 -0.22 5.32 3.06
C GLY A 22 -1.07 5.31 4.32
N GLY A 23 -2.37 5.54 4.15
CA GLY A 23 -3.31 5.69 5.25
C GLY A 23 -3.49 4.46 6.12
N TYR A 24 -3.47 3.27 5.52
CA TYR A 24 -3.60 2.04 6.30
C TYR A 24 -2.40 1.83 7.23
N ALA A 25 -1.18 2.07 6.72
CA ALA A 25 0.02 2.05 7.56
C ALA A 25 -0.06 3.10 8.67
N ALA A 26 -0.57 4.29 8.37
CA ALA A 26 -0.77 5.33 9.38
C ALA A 26 -1.70 4.87 10.50
N MET A 27 -2.80 4.20 10.17
CA MET A 27 -3.71 3.63 11.17
C MET A 27 -2.99 2.61 12.05
N LEU A 28 -2.17 1.75 11.47
CA LEU A 28 -1.40 0.76 12.22
C LEU A 28 -0.36 1.38 13.16
N HIS A 29 0.14 2.56 12.81
CA HIS A 29 1.04 3.34 13.67
C HIS A 29 0.33 4.17 14.74
N GLY A 30 -1.00 4.22 14.71
CA GLY A 30 -1.78 4.92 15.74
C GLY A 30 -2.53 6.16 15.28
N SER A 31 -2.60 6.43 13.96
CA SER A 31 -3.42 7.52 13.43
C SER A 31 -4.91 7.25 13.68
N ASN A 32 -5.65 8.30 13.99
CA ASN A 32 -7.10 8.25 14.12
C ASN A 32 -7.83 8.51 12.80
N LEU A 33 -7.09 8.84 11.73
CA LEU A 33 -7.68 9.06 10.42
C LEU A 33 -8.07 7.74 9.79
N LEU A 34 -9.30 7.68 9.28
CA LEU A 34 -9.80 6.50 8.59
C LEU A 34 -9.36 6.52 7.13
N THR A 35 -9.06 5.34 6.59
CA THR A 35 -8.79 5.17 5.16
C THR A 35 -9.73 4.12 4.58
N ARG A 36 -10.06 4.30 3.29
CA ARG A 36 -10.85 3.33 2.52
C ARG A 36 -10.01 2.62 1.46
N ASP A 37 -8.76 3.04 1.31
CA ASP A 37 -7.84 2.54 0.29
C ASP A 37 -6.71 1.79 0.95
N LEU A 38 -6.26 0.74 0.29
CA LEU A 38 -5.07 0.01 0.68
C LEU A 38 -3.94 0.42 -0.24
N ASP A 39 -2.84 0.94 0.32
CA ASP A 39 -1.65 1.33 -0.43
C ASP A 39 -0.49 0.45 -0.03
N VAL A 40 0.22 -0.09 -1.02
CA VAL A 40 1.41 -0.89 -0.80
C VAL A 40 2.54 -0.45 -1.72
N CYS A 41 3.77 -0.64 -1.26
CA CYS A 41 4.96 -0.50 -2.09
C CYS A 41 5.42 -1.89 -2.51
N ALA A 42 5.67 -2.09 -3.80
CA ALA A 42 6.07 -3.37 -4.37
C ALA A 42 6.82 -3.17 -5.69
N VAL A 43 7.64 -4.15 -6.05
CA VAL A 43 8.27 -4.19 -7.38
C VAL A 43 7.28 -4.86 -8.34
N LEU A 44 6.77 -4.09 -9.29
CA LEU A 44 5.74 -4.56 -10.23
C LEU A 44 6.38 -5.18 -11.47
N SER A 45 7.12 -6.27 -11.26
CA SER A 45 7.68 -7.08 -12.34
C SER A 45 6.60 -7.85 -13.08
N PRO A 46 6.86 -8.37 -14.28
CA PRO A 46 5.92 -9.24 -14.98
C PRO A 46 5.42 -10.41 -14.14
N ASP A 47 6.31 -11.04 -13.36
CA ASP A 47 5.94 -12.16 -12.48
C ASP A 47 5.00 -11.72 -11.36
N VAL A 48 5.27 -10.59 -10.74
CA VAL A 48 4.41 -10.04 -9.68
C VAL A 48 3.04 -9.68 -10.23
N ILE A 49 2.98 -9.07 -11.41
CA ILE A 49 1.71 -8.75 -12.07
C ILE A 49 0.90 -10.02 -12.35
N ALA A 50 1.54 -11.09 -12.81
CA ALA A 50 0.87 -12.37 -13.04
C ALA A 50 0.30 -12.94 -11.74
N LYS A 51 1.06 -12.91 -10.65
CA LYS A 51 0.60 -13.36 -9.33
C LYS A 51 -0.59 -12.52 -8.82
N LEU A 52 -0.57 -11.22 -9.04
CA LEU A 52 -1.67 -10.33 -8.68
C LEU A 52 -2.94 -10.66 -9.47
N ARG A 53 -2.81 -10.92 -10.76
CA ARG A 53 -3.95 -11.33 -11.59
C ARG A 53 -4.60 -12.61 -11.06
N ASP A 54 -3.79 -13.60 -10.72
CA ASP A 54 -4.30 -14.85 -10.18
C ASP A 54 -4.98 -14.63 -8.82
N ALA A 55 -4.39 -13.81 -7.96
CA ALA A 55 -4.91 -13.53 -6.62
C ALA A 55 -6.26 -12.79 -6.63
N PHE A 56 -6.47 -11.93 -7.62
CA PHE A 56 -7.64 -11.04 -7.68
C PHE A 56 -8.63 -11.40 -8.79
N ARG A 57 -8.44 -12.51 -9.48
CA ARG A 57 -9.25 -12.89 -10.66
C ARG A 57 -10.75 -12.86 -10.39
N ASP A 58 -11.20 -13.31 -9.24
CA ASP A 58 -12.60 -13.36 -8.85
C ASP A 58 -13.14 -12.03 -8.27
N LEU A 59 -12.30 -11.01 -8.14
CA LEU A 59 -12.66 -9.72 -7.54
C LEU A 59 -12.93 -8.62 -8.57
N HIS A 60 -13.03 -8.96 -9.86
CA HIS A 60 -13.30 -8.04 -10.96
C HIS A 60 -12.39 -6.81 -10.95
N PRO A 61 -11.05 -7.00 -10.93
CA PRO A 61 -10.12 -5.88 -10.79
C PRO A 61 -10.08 -5.04 -12.07
N VAL A 62 -10.20 -3.73 -11.91
CA VAL A 62 -10.12 -2.79 -13.04
C VAL A 62 -9.10 -1.69 -12.73
N HIS A 63 -8.51 -1.15 -13.80
CA HIS A 63 -7.65 0.03 -13.72
C HIS A 63 -8.53 1.26 -13.44
N ARG A 64 -8.51 1.76 -12.20
CA ARG A 64 -9.43 2.82 -11.78
C ARG A 64 -9.16 4.19 -12.41
N GLN A 65 -7.97 4.41 -12.95
CA GLN A 65 -7.59 5.68 -13.57
C GLN A 65 -7.72 5.68 -15.09
N SER A 66 -8.02 4.55 -15.72
CA SER A 66 -8.24 4.50 -17.17
C SER A 66 -9.67 4.90 -17.52
N VAL A 67 -9.86 5.50 -18.71
CA VAL A 67 -11.17 5.90 -19.22
C VAL A 67 -11.29 5.40 -20.66
N PRO A 68 -12.15 4.41 -20.95
CA PRO A 68 -12.95 3.63 -20.00
C PRO A 68 -12.09 2.77 -19.08
N GLN A 69 -12.65 2.32 -17.95
CA GLN A 69 -11.94 1.45 -17.04
C GLN A 69 -11.67 0.08 -17.67
N LEU A 70 -10.40 -0.26 -17.81
CA LEU A 70 -9.97 -1.52 -18.41
C LEU A 70 -9.83 -2.61 -17.33
N SER A 71 -10.17 -3.84 -17.69
CA SER A 71 -9.93 -4.98 -16.80
C SER A 71 -8.43 -5.18 -16.60
N PHE A 72 -8.01 -5.33 -15.33
CA PHE A 72 -6.64 -5.69 -15.02
C PHE A 72 -6.28 -7.10 -15.54
N LEU A 73 -7.27 -7.96 -15.74
CA LEU A 73 -7.04 -9.30 -16.27
C LEU A 73 -6.60 -9.28 -17.73
N ASP A 74 -6.95 -8.20 -18.47
CA ASP A 74 -6.68 -8.05 -19.88
C ASP A 74 -5.52 -7.10 -20.20
N ALA A 75 -5.23 -6.15 -19.31
CA ALA A 75 -4.21 -5.12 -19.53
C ALA A 75 -3.41 -4.87 -18.25
N PRO A 76 -2.10 -4.62 -18.35
CA PRO A 76 -1.26 -4.63 -19.54
C PRO A 76 -1.02 -6.05 -20.07
N GLU A 77 -0.41 -6.15 -21.25
CA GLU A 77 -0.03 -7.42 -21.85
C GLU A 77 0.93 -8.19 -20.92
N PRO A 78 0.91 -9.54 -20.93
CA PRO A 78 1.89 -10.34 -20.20
C PRO A 78 3.32 -9.97 -20.59
N GLY A 79 4.22 -9.93 -19.60
CA GLY A 79 5.62 -9.59 -19.82
C GLY A 79 5.96 -8.11 -19.66
N VAL A 80 4.96 -7.26 -19.40
CA VAL A 80 5.17 -5.83 -19.17
C VAL A 80 5.33 -5.55 -17.67
N ALA A 81 6.39 -4.80 -17.30
CA ALA A 81 6.55 -4.28 -15.94
C ALA A 81 5.85 -2.93 -15.81
N LEU A 82 5.41 -2.59 -14.61
CA LEU A 82 4.76 -1.31 -14.32
C LEU A 82 5.51 -0.58 -13.20
N ASN A 83 5.42 0.75 -13.20
CA ASN A 83 5.90 1.57 -12.10
C ASN A 83 4.86 1.66 -10.98
N ASN A 84 3.60 1.85 -11.35
CA ASN A 84 2.48 1.93 -10.43
C ASN A 84 1.30 1.17 -11.01
N LEU A 85 0.41 0.72 -10.14
CA LEU A 85 -0.81 0.02 -10.52
C LEU A 85 -1.94 0.47 -9.59
N TYR A 86 -2.97 1.09 -10.15
CA TYR A 86 -4.09 1.63 -9.40
C TYR A 86 -5.34 0.81 -9.70
N LEU A 87 -5.78 0.00 -8.75
CA LEU A 87 -6.87 -0.95 -8.95
C LEU A 87 -8.09 -0.61 -8.11
N LYS A 88 -9.26 -0.91 -8.66
CA LYS A 88 -10.52 -1.03 -7.93
C LYS A 88 -10.98 -2.47 -8.02
N THR A 89 -11.32 -3.04 -6.88
CA THR A 89 -11.78 -4.44 -6.77
C THR A 89 -13.09 -4.50 -6.00
N ASP A 90 -13.70 -5.68 -5.97
CA ASP A 90 -14.92 -5.90 -5.17
C ASP A 90 -14.70 -5.68 -3.67
N PHE A 91 -13.45 -5.79 -3.19
CA PHE A 91 -13.11 -5.53 -1.79
C PHE A 91 -12.63 -4.10 -1.52
N GLY A 92 -12.48 -3.28 -2.56
CA GLY A 92 -12.08 -1.89 -2.41
C GLY A 92 -10.92 -1.51 -3.31
N VAL A 93 -10.35 -0.34 -3.06
CA VAL A 93 -9.26 0.24 -3.83
C VAL A 93 -7.92 -0.25 -3.32
N LEU A 94 -7.08 -0.70 -4.24
CA LEU A 94 -5.70 -1.12 -3.98
C LEU A 94 -4.77 -0.36 -4.91
N ASP A 95 -3.87 0.43 -4.34
CA ASP A 95 -2.82 1.11 -5.08
C ASP A 95 -1.48 0.46 -4.77
N LEU A 96 -0.77 0.05 -5.82
CA LEU A 96 0.56 -0.53 -5.71
C LEU A 96 1.55 0.47 -6.32
N LEU A 97 2.53 0.86 -5.53
CA LEU A 97 3.48 1.91 -5.88
C LEU A 97 4.89 1.32 -5.91
N GLY A 98 5.62 1.55 -6.99
CA GLY A 98 7.00 1.11 -7.11
C GLY A 98 7.98 2.01 -6.38
N ARG A 99 7.55 3.23 -6.05
CA ARG A 99 8.37 4.23 -5.38
C ARG A 99 7.51 5.10 -4.48
N ILE A 100 8.04 5.44 -3.31
CA ILE A 100 7.36 6.31 -2.35
C ILE A 100 8.05 7.69 -2.37
N THR A 101 7.28 8.72 -2.71
CA THR A 101 7.76 10.09 -2.78
C THR A 101 8.42 10.50 -1.46
N GLY A 102 9.62 11.05 -1.55
CA GLY A 102 10.39 11.48 -0.39
C GLY A 102 11.18 10.39 0.31
N VAL A 103 10.95 9.12 -0.01
CA VAL A 103 11.64 7.99 0.63
C VAL A 103 12.48 7.21 -0.39
N GLY A 104 11.87 6.66 -1.42
CA GLY A 104 12.59 5.93 -2.45
C GLY A 104 11.85 4.71 -2.99
N ASP A 105 12.62 3.80 -3.59
CA ASP A 105 12.09 2.56 -4.18
C ASP A 105 11.76 1.51 -3.11
N TYR A 106 11.28 0.36 -3.57
CA TYR A 106 10.91 -0.75 -2.68
C TYR A 106 12.07 -1.15 -1.76
N ALA A 107 13.27 -1.30 -2.27
CA ALA A 107 14.42 -1.72 -1.47
C ALA A 107 14.69 -0.73 -0.33
N ARG A 108 14.60 0.57 -0.60
CA ARG A 108 14.77 1.61 0.41
C ARG A 108 13.64 1.58 1.45
N VAL A 109 12.40 1.45 1.03
CA VAL A 109 11.23 1.40 1.92
C VAL A 109 11.28 0.14 2.79
N ALA A 110 11.61 -1.00 2.20
CA ALA A 110 11.68 -2.28 2.90
C ALA A 110 12.81 -2.34 3.92
N ARG A 111 13.89 -1.61 3.69
CA ARG A 111 15.06 -1.61 4.59
C ARG A 111 14.69 -1.26 6.04
N ASP A 112 13.85 -0.25 6.23
CA ASP A 112 13.47 0.24 7.56
C ASP A 112 12.03 -0.15 7.94
N ALA A 113 11.36 -0.99 7.14
CA ALA A 113 10.01 -1.44 7.42
C ALA A 113 9.94 -2.21 8.74
N VAL A 114 8.79 -2.10 9.41
CA VAL A 114 8.53 -2.79 10.68
C VAL A 114 7.57 -3.95 10.45
N GLU A 115 7.71 -5.01 11.23
CA GLU A 115 6.78 -6.14 11.20
C GLU A 115 5.60 -5.88 12.13
N ILE A 116 4.40 -6.12 11.62
CA ILE A 116 3.15 -5.99 12.36
C ILE A 116 2.39 -7.30 12.20
N GLU A 117 1.84 -7.80 13.31
CA GLU A 117 1.02 -9.00 13.28
C GLU A 117 -0.43 -8.64 12.95
N LEU A 118 -0.92 -9.18 11.84
CA LEU A 118 -2.30 -9.04 11.38
C LEU A 118 -2.83 -10.41 10.96
N PHE A 119 -4.07 -10.71 11.31
CA PHE A 119 -4.76 -11.97 10.99
C PHE A 119 -3.87 -13.22 11.20
N GLY A 120 -3.07 -13.21 12.28
CA GLY A 120 -2.17 -14.33 12.63
C GLY A 120 -0.91 -14.43 11.76
N ARG A 121 -0.61 -13.43 10.94
CA ARG A 121 0.56 -13.39 10.07
C ARG A 121 1.35 -12.12 10.30
N ARG A 122 2.65 -12.16 9.95
CA ARG A 122 3.51 -10.99 10.01
C ARG A 122 3.49 -10.27 8.68
N VAL A 123 3.14 -8.99 8.72
CA VAL A 123 3.08 -8.11 7.55
C VAL A 123 4.00 -6.94 7.79
N ARG A 124 4.73 -6.50 6.77
CA ARG A 124 5.62 -5.35 6.88
C ARG A 124 4.89 -4.06 6.55
N ALA A 125 5.14 -3.04 7.36
CA ALA A 125 4.65 -1.69 7.14
C ALA A 125 5.81 -0.71 7.12
N ILE A 126 5.67 0.36 6.35
CA ILE A 126 6.65 1.45 6.31
C ILE A 126 6.91 1.96 7.73
N SER A 127 8.18 2.28 8.06
CA SER A 127 8.51 2.83 9.37
C SER A 127 7.76 4.14 9.62
N LEU A 128 7.54 4.47 10.89
CA LEU A 128 6.88 5.72 11.26
C LEU A 128 7.65 6.93 10.75
N ASP A 129 8.98 6.91 10.84
CA ASP A 129 9.82 8.00 10.34
C ASP A 129 9.69 8.18 8.82
N ASP A 130 9.75 7.10 8.07
CA ASP A 130 9.60 7.15 6.61
C ASP A 130 8.19 7.57 6.19
N LEU A 131 7.18 7.14 6.93
CA LEU A 131 5.80 7.54 6.66
C LEU A 131 5.61 9.04 6.86
N ILE A 132 6.17 9.60 7.91
CA ILE A 132 6.14 11.05 8.15
C ILE A 132 6.83 11.79 7.00
N THR A 133 8.02 11.34 6.62
CA THR A 133 8.77 11.92 5.51
C THR A 133 7.96 11.88 4.20
N ALA A 134 7.30 10.75 3.92
CA ALA A 134 6.47 10.61 2.72
C ALA A 134 5.28 11.58 2.74
N LYS A 135 4.60 11.71 3.86
CA LYS A 135 3.48 12.65 4.01
C LYS A 135 3.91 14.10 3.81
N GLU A 136 5.02 14.49 4.43
CA GLU A 136 5.56 15.83 4.27
C GLU A 136 5.98 16.12 2.82
N ALA A 137 6.55 15.12 2.14
CA ALA A 137 6.97 15.25 0.74
C ALA A 137 5.79 15.44 -0.21
N LEU A 138 4.64 14.77 0.04
CA LEU A 138 3.42 14.98 -0.74
C LEU A 138 2.85 16.38 -0.54
N GLY A 139 2.90 16.89 0.68
CA GLY A 139 2.65 18.29 0.99
C GLY A 139 1.23 18.82 0.80
N ARG A 140 0.25 17.95 0.49
CA ARG A 140 -1.16 18.37 0.44
C ARG A 140 -1.65 18.65 1.86
N ASP A 141 -2.70 19.46 2.00
CA ASP A 141 -3.22 19.83 3.33
C ASP A 141 -3.50 18.59 4.19
N LYS A 142 -4.15 17.57 3.62
CA LYS A 142 -4.43 16.31 4.33
C LYS A 142 -3.16 15.58 4.73
N ASP A 143 -2.11 15.65 3.92
CA ASP A 143 -0.83 14.99 4.20
C ASP A 143 -0.09 15.70 5.33
N LEU A 144 -0.12 17.02 5.37
CA LEU A 144 0.51 17.81 6.43
C LEU A 144 -0.21 17.61 7.77
N ILE A 145 -1.53 17.50 7.75
CA ILE A 145 -2.32 17.15 8.94
C ILE A 145 -1.94 15.76 9.45
N ALA A 146 -1.87 14.77 8.54
CA ALA A 146 -1.46 13.42 8.88
C ALA A 146 -0.04 13.37 9.42
N ALA A 147 0.90 14.10 8.82
CA ALA A 147 2.28 14.17 9.29
C ALA A 147 2.36 14.75 10.70
N LYS A 148 1.59 15.80 10.99
CA LYS A 148 1.54 16.41 12.32
C LYS A 148 1.04 15.42 13.37
N GLU A 149 -0.03 14.68 13.06
CA GLU A 149 -0.56 13.66 13.95
C GLU A 149 0.46 12.55 14.19
N LEU A 150 1.12 12.06 13.13
CA LEU A 150 2.11 11.01 13.24
C LEU A 150 3.34 11.46 14.02
N ARG A 151 3.77 12.71 13.89
CA ARG A 151 4.84 13.27 14.73
C ARG A 151 4.44 13.28 16.20
N ALA A 152 3.20 13.59 16.53
CA ALA A 152 2.70 13.52 17.91
C ALA A 152 2.71 12.08 18.43
N VAL A 153 2.34 11.10 17.61
CA VAL A 153 2.45 9.67 17.95
C VAL A 153 3.91 9.30 18.23
N ARG A 154 4.83 9.73 17.39
CA ARG A 154 6.26 9.46 17.54
C ARG A 154 6.82 10.04 18.86
N GLU A 155 6.46 11.27 19.18
CA GLU A 155 6.86 11.91 20.45
C GLU A 155 6.36 11.11 21.66
N LYS A 156 5.12 10.65 21.62
CA LYS A 156 4.50 9.85 22.66
C LYS A 156 5.22 8.53 22.87
N LEU A 157 5.61 7.87 21.78
CA LEU A 157 6.37 6.62 21.84
C LEU A 157 7.78 6.83 22.41
N ARG A 158 8.43 7.94 22.06
CA ARG A 158 9.78 8.27 22.58
C ARG A 158 9.77 8.68 24.04
N GLY A 159 8.67 9.26 24.52
CA GLY A 159 8.50 9.69 25.90
C GLY A 159 7.98 8.60 26.85
N ALA A 160 7.67 7.44 26.31
CA ALA A 160 7.11 6.34 27.09
C ALA A 160 8.19 5.53 27.79
#